data_853c8f9afd440031e6ca8bcc10ace900
#
_entry.id   853c8f9afd440031e6ca8bcc10ace900
#
_cell.length_a   1.000
_cell.length_b   1.000
_cell.length_c   1.000
_cell.angle_alpha   90.00
_cell.angle_beta   90.00
_cell.angle_gamma   90.00
#
_symmetry.space_group_name_H-M   'P 1'
#
loop_
_entity.id
_entity.type
_entity.pdbx_description
1 polymer ?
#
loop_
_entity_poly.entity_id
_entity_poly.type
_entity_poly.pdbx_seq_one_letter_code
_entity_poly.pdbx_strand_id
1 'polypeptide(L)'
;FLGEAKAGMFSIGLSIAQWLVTIAYFEIRTYQVTDVKNEYPFGYYFTLRLMMCLITFLASIVYVVFNGYSPEKVTVILLVCIYKILDSVADTFEGEFQKEERIDMSGKSEFYRIFFSILVLVVTVIITRNLIFSLICMNVVALLIILCLDASVAAGRVKICIVRDYRRVFVLFKVCLPLAISTFLSNYIINSSKLSVDRMLGDAAQLYYTAVFMPNMVIN
;
A
#
# COMPACT_ATOMS: atom_id res chain seq x y z
N PHE A 1 -23.06 -5.44 -9.68
CA PHE A 1 -23.30 -6.28 -8.49
C PHE A 1 -23.45 -5.45 -7.20
N LEU A 2 -22.65 -4.37 -7.00
CA LEU A 2 -22.62 -3.54 -5.79
C LEU A 2 -23.37 -2.20 -5.92
N GLY A 3 -23.80 -1.80 -7.13
CA GLY A 3 -24.29 -0.46 -7.43
C GLY A 3 -23.18 0.57 -7.64
N GLU A 4 -23.49 1.64 -8.38
CA GLU A 4 -22.50 2.67 -8.78
C GLU A 4 -21.88 3.39 -7.59
N ALA A 5 -22.66 3.70 -6.56
CA ALA A 5 -22.19 4.41 -5.37
C ALA A 5 -21.11 3.63 -4.60
N LYS A 6 -21.31 2.31 -4.38
CA LYS A 6 -20.31 1.48 -3.67
C LYS A 6 -19.04 1.25 -4.50
N ALA A 7 -19.20 1.13 -5.82
CA ALA A 7 -18.06 1.06 -6.73
C ALA A 7 -17.27 2.38 -6.74
N GLY A 8 -17.96 3.52 -6.70
CA GLY A 8 -17.34 4.84 -6.53
C GLY A 8 -16.59 5.00 -5.21
N MET A 9 -17.18 4.56 -4.09
CA MET A 9 -16.51 4.56 -2.78
C MET A 9 -15.23 3.73 -2.78
N PHE A 10 -15.22 2.58 -3.43
CA PHE A 10 -14.04 1.74 -3.59
C PHE A 10 -12.97 2.41 -4.46
N SER A 11 -13.40 3.01 -5.59
CA SER A 11 -12.49 3.70 -6.52
C SER A 11 -11.78 4.89 -5.86
N ILE A 12 -12.51 5.72 -5.10
CA ILE A 12 -11.90 6.83 -4.37
C ILE A 12 -11.01 6.32 -3.23
N GLY A 13 -11.43 5.23 -2.56
CA GLY A 13 -10.61 4.57 -1.54
C GLY A 13 -9.26 4.12 -2.09
N LEU A 14 -9.24 3.52 -3.28
CA LEU A 14 -8.00 3.16 -3.99
C LEU A 14 -7.14 4.39 -4.32
N SER A 15 -7.75 5.48 -4.80
CA SER A 15 -7.00 6.69 -5.16
C SER A 15 -6.36 7.36 -3.95
N ILE A 16 -7.09 7.45 -2.84
CA ILE A 16 -6.58 7.98 -1.57
C ILE A 16 -5.47 7.07 -1.02
N ALA A 17 -5.72 5.76 -1.00
CA ALA A 17 -4.74 4.80 -0.51
C ALA A 17 -3.46 4.79 -1.37
N GLN A 18 -3.59 4.89 -2.70
CA GLN A 18 -2.46 4.95 -3.62
C GLN A 18 -1.59 6.20 -3.41
N TRP A 19 -2.21 7.31 -3.08
CA TRP A 19 -1.47 8.52 -2.75
C TRP A 19 -0.81 8.41 -1.37
N LEU A 20 -1.56 8.04 -0.33
CA LEU A 20 -1.05 7.98 1.04
C LEU A 20 0.02 6.90 1.24
N VAL A 21 -0.07 5.77 0.53
CA VAL A 21 0.91 4.67 0.66
C VAL A 21 2.32 5.08 0.23
N THR A 22 2.47 6.15 -0.55
CA THR A 22 3.81 6.68 -0.87
C THR A 22 4.60 7.09 0.38
N ILE A 23 3.88 7.49 1.45
CA ILE A 23 4.48 7.74 2.76
C ILE A 23 4.96 6.42 3.37
N ALA A 24 4.21 5.31 3.24
CA ALA A 24 4.63 4.01 3.75
C ALA A 24 5.82 3.43 2.98
N TYR A 25 5.83 3.56 1.65
CA TYR A 25 6.97 3.13 0.83
C TYR A 25 8.23 3.93 1.14
N PHE A 26 8.12 5.23 1.26
CA PHE A 26 9.19 6.16 1.60
C PHE A 26 10.51 5.90 0.85
N GLU A 27 10.42 5.28 -0.34
CA GLU A 27 11.55 4.86 -1.19
C GLU A 27 12.59 3.97 -0.46
N ILE A 28 12.17 3.27 0.59
CA ILE A 28 13.03 2.41 1.41
C ILE A 28 13.58 1.27 0.55
N ARG A 29 12.74 0.64 -0.30
CA ARG A 29 13.17 -0.44 -1.19
C ARG A 29 14.26 0.01 -2.16
N THR A 30 14.10 1.19 -2.76
CA THR A 30 15.09 1.75 -3.69
C THR A 30 16.47 1.86 -3.04
N TYR A 31 16.52 2.36 -1.81
CA TYR A 31 17.77 2.45 -1.06
C TYR A 31 18.27 1.06 -0.61
N GLN A 32 17.39 0.18 -0.12
CA GLN A 32 17.73 -1.17 0.32
C GLN A 32 18.41 -1.99 -0.78
N VAL A 33 17.88 -1.95 -1.99
CA VAL A 33 18.43 -2.70 -3.14
C VAL A 33 19.77 -2.13 -3.60
N THR A 34 19.98 -0.82 -3.48
CA THR A 34 21.24 -0.17 -3.86
C THR A 34 22.32 -0.22 -2.78
N ASP A 35 21.99 -0.65 -1.55
CA ASP A 35 22.96 -0.84 -0.47
C ASP A 35 23.78 -2.14 -0.65
N VAL A 36 24.64 -2.14 -1.67
CA VAL A 36 25.54 -3.27 -1.99
C VAL A 36 26.56 -3.53 -0.89
N LYS A 37 26.92 -2.48 -0.13
CA LYS A 37 27.91 -2.59 0.96
C LYS A 37 27.32 -3.17 2.25
N ASN A 38 26.01 -3.42 2.32
CA ASN A 38 25.30 -3.87 3.52
C ASN A 38 25.56 -2.94 4.74
N GLU A 39 25.52 -1.61 4.52
CA GLU A 39 25.71 -0.64 5.58
C GLU A 39 24.61 -0.76 6.65
N TYR A 40 23.41 -1.15 6.23
CA TYR A 40 22.25 -1.37 7.09
C TYR A 40 21.76 -2.82 6.98
N PRO A 41 21.81 -3.63 8.07
CA PRO A 41 21.11 -4.90 8.14
C PRO A 41 19.59 -4.75 7.96
N PHE A 42 18.91 -5.80 7.48
CA PHE A 42 17.48 -5.84 7.20
C PHE A 42 16.60 -5.21 8.29
N GLY A 43 16.93 -5.44 9.56
CA GLY A 43 16.17 -4.90 10.69
C GLY A 43 16.04 -3.38 10.70
N TYR A 44 16.98 -2.62 10.13
CA TYR A 44 16.87 -1.15 10.03
C TYR A 44 15.82 -0.74 9.01
N TYR A 45 15.80 -1.37 7.83
CA TYR A 45 14.79 -1.14 6.78
C TYR A 45 13.41 -1.52 7.29
N PHE A 46 13.29 -2.69 7.93
CA PHE A 46 12.05 -3.17 8.51
C PHE A 46 11.51 -2.24 9.61
N THR A 47 12.38 -1.77 10.51
CA THR A 47 12.00 -0.83 11.58
C THR A 47 11.51 0.49 11.00
N LEU A 48 12.24 1.06 10.03
CA LEU A 48 11.83 2.30 9.36
C LEU A 48 10.49 2.10 8.62
N ARG A 49 10.32 0.97 7.93
CA ARG A 49 9.05 0.62 7.27
C ARG A 49 7.87 0.60 8.22
N LEU A 50 8.00 -0.06 9.37
CA LEU A 50 6.92 -0.10 10.37
C LEU A 50 6.58 1.29 10.92
N MET A 51 7.57 2.14 11.15
CA MET A 51 7.35 3.54 11.56
C MET A 51 6.57 4.31 10.48
N MET A 52 6.96 4.17 9.21
CA MET A 52 6.29 4.85 8.11
C MET A 52 4.87 4.30 7.88
N CYS A 53 4.64 3.00 8.06
CA CYS A 53 3.30 2.39 8.05
C CYS A 53 2.40 2.98 9.13
N LEU A 54 2.90 3.16 10.34
CA LEU A 54 2.15 3.79 11.44
C LEU A 54 1.80 5.25 11.11
N ILE A 55 2.76 6.01 10.58
CA ILE A 55 2.53 7.41 10.14
C ILE A 55 1.47 7.46 9.04
N THR A 56 1.54 6.56 8.05
CA THR A 56 0.56 6.47 6.97
C THR A 56 -0.83 6.14 7.49
N PHE A 57 -0.94 5.22 8.44
CA PHE A 57 -2.22 4.87 9.06
C PHE A 57 -2.83 6.06 9.80
N LEU A 58 -2.03 6.78 10.61
CA LEU A 58 -2.47 7.99 11.30
C LEU A 58 -2.86 9.09 10.30
N ALA A 59 -2.07 9.29 9.23
CA ALA A 59 -2.38 10.25 8.18
C ALA A 59 -3.70 9.90 7.47
N SER A 60 -3.98 8.61 7.24
CA SER A 60 -5.25 8.18 6.63
C SER A 60 -6.46 8.50 7.52
N ILE A 61 -6.35 8.29 8.83
CA ILE A 61 -7.40 8.65 9.79
C ILE A 61 -7.63 10.16 9.78
N VAL A 62 -6.55 10.95 9.89
CA VAL A 62 -6.61 12.42 9.86
C VAL A 62 -7.28 12.90 8.57
N TYR A 63 -6.85 12.37 7.42
CA TYR A 63 -7.43 12.73 6.12
C TYR A 63 -8.94 12.48 6.06
N VAL A 64 -9.39 11.32 6.51
CA VAL A 64 -10.81 10.91 6.43
C VAL A 64 -11.66 11.77 7.37
N VAL A 65 -11.16 12.07 8.58
CA VAL A 65 -11.87 12.92 9.56
C VAL A 65 -12.02 14.35 9.04
N PHE A 66 -10.97 14.93 8.45
CA PHE A 66 -11.03 16.30 7.92
C PHE A 66 -11.95 16.45 6.70
N ASN A 67 -12.16 15.39 5.92
CA ASN A 67 -13.03 15.47 4.74
C ASN A 67 -14.52 15.21 5.05
N GLY A 68 -14.89 14.81 6.27
CA GLY A 68 -16.28 14.65 6.68
C GLY A 68 -17.06 13.59 5.89
N TYR A 69 -16.41 12.51 5.43
CA TYR A 69 -17.04 11.42 4.68
C TYR A 69 -18.06 10.66 5.53
N SER A 70 -19.02 10.01 4.88
CA SER A 70 -19.99 9.14 5.57
C SER A 70 -19.28 7.97 6.26
N PRO A 71 -19.82 7.42 7.36
CA PRO A 71 -19.18 6.33 8.11
C PRO A 71 -18.87 5.09 7.25
N GLU A 72 -19.73 4.77 6.28
CA GLU A 72 -19.51 3.66 5.35
C GLU A 72 -18.30 3.93 4.45
N LYS A 73 -18.22 5.13 3.85
CA LYS A 73 -17.10 5.57 3.00
C LYS A 73 -15.78 5.62 3.79
N VAL A 74 -15.82 6.10 5.03
CA VAL A 74 -14.67 6.08 5.96
C VAL A 74 -14.12 4.68 6.13
N THR A 75 -15.01 3.71 6.45
CA THR A 75 -14.62 2.32 6.66
C THR A 75 -13.99 1.70 5.43
N VAL A 76 -14.58 1.93 4.24
CA VAL A 76 -14.04 1.45 2.96
C VAL A 76 -12.65 2.03 2.71
N ILE A 77 -12.48 3.35 2.85
CA ILE A 77 -11.18 4.02 2.63
C ILE A 77 -10.10 3.45 3.58
N LEU A 78 -10.41 3.33 4.87
CA LEU A 78 -9.45 2.82 5.85
C LEU A 78 -9.07 1.35 5.59
N LEU A 79 -10.01 0.49 5.20
CA LEU A 79 -9.73 -0.90 4.85
C LEU A 79 -8.83 -1.01 3.60
N VAL A 80 -9.04 -0.14 2.61
CA VAL A 80 -8.16 -0.09 1.43
C VAL A 80 -6.78 0.46 1.79
N CYS A 81 -6.70 1.46 2.68
CA CYS A 81 -5.42 1.95 3.20
C CYS A 81 -4.66 0.85 3.96
N ILE A 82 -5.35 0.06 4.80
CA ILE A 82 -4.73 -1.08 5.50
C ILE A 82 -4.17 -2.09 4.51
N TYR A 83 -4.91 -2.44 3.44
CA TYR A 83 -4.40 -3.32 2.39
C TYR A 83 -3.10 -2.79 1.78
N LYS A 84 -3.05 -1.50 1.46
CA LYS A 84 -1.86 -0.87 0.90
C LYS A 84 -0.70 -0.76 1.89
N ILE A 85 -0.99 -0.60 3.18
CA ILE A 85 0.02 -0.65 4.23
C ILE A 85 0.61 -2.06 4.35
N LEU A 86 -0.22 -3.11 4.30
CA LEU A 86 0.25 -4.50 4.26
C LEU A 86 1.13 -4.76 3.02
N ASP A 87 0.72 -4.25 1.87
CA ASP A 87 1.49 -4.30 0.62
C ASP A 87 2.87 -3.66 0.79
N SER A 88 2.96 -2.50 1.45
CA SER A 88 4.23 -1.84 1.73
C SER A 88 5.12 -2.62 2.71
N VAL A 89 4.56 -3.36 3.66
CA VAL A 89 5.34 -4.25 4.54
C VAL A 89 5.95 -5.40 3.74
N ALA A 90 5.19 -6.03 2.85
CA ALA A 90 5.68 -7.07 1.96
C ALA A 90 6.81 -6.58 1.05
N ASP A 91 6.71 -5.36 0.54
CA ASP A 91 7.71 -4.70 -0.29
C ASP A 91 9.12 -4.66 0.37
N THR A 92 9.21 -4.63 1.70
CA THR A 92 10.50 -4.69 2.39
C THR A 92 11.15 -6.07 2.28
N PHE A 93 10.36 -7.15 2.33
CA PHE A 93 10.86 -8.51 2.10
C PHE A 93 11.24 -8.72 0.64
N GLU A 94 10.43 -8.22 -0.28
CA GLU A 94 10.71 -8.26 -1.72
C GLU A 94 12.00 -7.50 -2.07
N GLY A 95 12.24 -6.35 -1.41
CA GLY A 95 13.49 -5.62 -1.53
C GLY A 95 14.71 -6.44 -1.09
N GLU A 96 14.58 -7.24 -0.04
CA GLU A 96 15.65 -8.14 0.39
C GLU A 96 15.89 -9.28 -0.61
N PHE A 97 14.83 -9.89 -1.13
CA PHE A 97 14.95 -10.90 -2.18
C PHE A 97 15.60 -10.32 -3.45
N GLN A 98 15.25 -9.10 -3.82
CA GLN A 98 15.85 -8.41 -4.95
C GLN A 98 17.33 -8.09 -4.71
N LYS A 99 17.72 -7.69 -3.49
CA LYS A 99 19.10 -7.46 -3.08
C LYS A 99 19.95 -8.73 -3.16
N GLU A 100 19.35 -9.89 -2.90
CA GLU A 100 19.96 -11.22 -3.05
C GLU A 100 19.93 -11.76 -4.48
N GLU A 101 19.57 -10.93 -5.47
CA GLU A 101 19.39 -11.31 -6.89
C GLU A 101 18.27 -12.36 -7.12
N ARG A 102 17.37 -12.56 -6.14
CA ARG A 102 16.26 -13.50 -6.19
C ARG A 102 14.96 -12.82 -6.63
N ILE A 103 15.02 -12.16 -7.80
CA ILE A 103 13.86 -11.47 -8.40
C ILE A 103 12.69 -12.43 -8.65
N ASP A 104 12.99 -13.72 -8.91
CA ASP A 104 12.00 -14.78 -9.05
C ASP A 104 11.13 -14.94 -7.80
N MET A 105 11.69 -14.80 -6.61
CA MET A 105 10.95 -14.89 -5.35
C MET A 105 10.12 -13.63 -5.10
N SER A 106 10.70 -12.45 -5.34
CA SER A 106 9.97 -11.18 -5.24
C SER A 106 8.73 -11.19 -6.14
N GLY A 107 8.90 -11.52 -7.42
CA GLY A 107 7.77 -11.55 -8.37
C GLY A 107 6.71 -12.60 -8.04
N LYS A 108 7.09 -13.79 -7.54
CA LYS A 108 6.13 -14.81 -7.11
C LYS A 108 5.34 -14.37 -5.89
N SER A 109 6.00 -13.79 -4.90
CA SER A 109 5.36 -13.29 -3.69
C SER A 109 4.32 -12.22 -4.03
N GLU A 110 4.71 -11.19 -4.79
CA GLU A 110 3.84 -10.12 -5.23
C GLU A 110 2.66 -10.67 -6.05
N PHE A 111 2.91 -11.57 -7.01
CA PHE A 111 1.87 -12.19 -7.82
C PHE A 111 0.84 -12.94 -6.97
N TYR A 112 1.27 -13.82 -6.07
CA TYR A 112 0.34 -14.58 -5.24
C TYR A 112 -0.45 -13.67 -4.30
N ARG A 113 0.19 -12.66 -3.71
CA ARG A 113 -0.49 -11.71 -2.84
C ARG A 113 -1.58 -10.93 -3.58
N ILE A 114 -1.26 -10.36 -4.73
CA ILE A 114 -2.23 -9.60 -5.52
C ILE A 114 -3.34 -10.52 -6.05
N PHE A 115 -2.98 -11.65 -6.66
CA PHE A 115 -3.93 -12.57 -7.29
C PHE A 115 -4.95 -13.11 -6.29
N PHE A 116 -4.50 -13.68 -5.17
CA PHE A 116 -5.43 -14.25 -4.18
C PHE A 116 -6.22 -13.17 -3.43
N SER A 117 -5.65 -12.01 -3.17
CA SER A 117 -6.37 -10.90 -2.55
C SER A 117 -7.51 -10.40 -3.43
N ILE A 118 -7.25 -10.20 -4.73
CA ILE A 118 -8.28 -9.78 -5.69
C ILE A 118 -9.30 -10.90 -5.89
N LEU A 119 -8.87 -12.16 -6.03
CA LEU A 119 -9.77 -13.30 -6.18
C LEU A 119 -10.76 -13.39 -5.02
N VAL A 120 -10.26 -13.31 -3.78
CA VAL A 120 -11.10 -13.34 -2.57
C VAL A 120 -12.02 -12.12 -2.52
N LEU A 121 -11.54 -10.92 -2.86
CA LEU A 121 -12.39 -9.74 -2.94
C LEU A 121 -13.56 -9.96 -3.91
N VAL A 122 -13.28 -10.41 -5.13
CA VAL A 122 -14.30 -10.61 -6.17
C VAL A 122 -15.29 -11.70 -5.75
N VAL A 123 -14.81 -12.85 -5.30
CA VAL A 123 -15.67 -13.99 -4.88
C VAL A 123 -16.57 -13.59 -3.72
N THR A 124 -16.00 -12.94 -2.68
CA THR A 124 -16.78 -12.53 -1.51
C THR A 124 -17.77 -11.42 -1.83
N VAL A 125 -17.45 -10.49 -2.73
CA VAL A 125 -18.40 -9.47 -3.22
C VAL A 125 -19.57 -10.11 -3.95
N ILE A 126 -19.33 -11.09 -4.80
CA ILE A 126 -20.39 -11.78 -5.56
C ILE A 126 -21.34 -12.55 -4.61
N ILE A 127 -20.78 -13.23 -3.61
CA ILE A 127 -21.56 -14.06 -2.68
C ILE A 127 -22.29 -13.20 -1.65
N THR A 128 -21.60 -12.26 -1.01
CA THR A 128 -22.15 -11.52 0.16
C THR A 128 -22.82 -10.21 -0.21
N ARG A 129 -22.51 -9.63 -1.37
CA ARG A 129 -22.92 -8.28 -1.81
C ARG A 129 -22.57 -7.19 -0.78
N ASN A 130 -21.62 -7.46 0.08
CA ASN A 130 -21.14 -6.55 1.14
C ASN A 130 -19.67 -6.21 0.91
N LEU A 131 -19.43 -4.94 0.50
CA LEU A 131 -18.10 -4.44 0.18
C LEU A 131 -17.16 -4.45 1.40
N ILE A 132 -17.66 -4.04 2.58
CA ILE A 132 -16.85 -3.95 3.81
C ILE A 132 -16.36 -5.34 4.21
N PHE A 133 -17.26 -6.33 4.24
CA PHE A 133 -16.90 -7.71 4.56
C PHE A 133 -15.86 -8.26 3.57
N SER A 134 -16.04 -7.99 2.28
CA SER A 134 -15.12 -8.44 1.24
C SER A 134 -13.72 -7.82 1.37
N LEU A 135 -13.64 -6.54 1.75
CA LEU A 135 -12.37 -5.87 2.03
C LEU A 135 -11.68 -6.44 3.28
N ILE A 136 -12.43 -6.82 4.31
CA ILE A 136 -11.86 -7.49 5.49
C ILE A 136 -11.26 -8.84 5.07
N CYS A 137 -11.98 -9.66 4.32
CA CYS A 137 -11.47 -10.94 3.81
C CYS A 137 -10.20 -10.76 2.95
N MET A 138 -10.18 -9.76 2.07
CA MET A 138 -9.01 -9.41 1.27
C MET A 138 -7.79 -9.08 2.14
N ASN A 139 -7.96 -8.27 3.19
CA ASN A 139 -6.88 -7.90 4.11
C ASN A 139 -6.36 -9.12 4.88
N VAL A 140 -7.25 -10.00 5.34
CA VAL A 140 -6.87 -11.23 6.06
C VAL A 140 -6.03 -12.14 5.15
N VAL A 141 -6.45 -12.33 3.90
CA VAL A 141 -5.70 -13.15 2.93
C VAL A 141 -4.35 -12.54 2.60
N ALA A 142 -4.29 -11.21 2.39
CA ALA A 142 -3.02 -10.52 2.16
C ALA A 142 -2.06 -10.72 3.34
N LEU A 143 -2.54 -10.55 4.58
CA LEU A 143 -1.73 -10.77 5.78
C LEU A 143 -1.24 -12.21 5.90
N LEU A 144 -2.10 -13.20 5.64
CA LEU A 144 -1.72 -14.63 5.67
C LEU A 144 -0.63 -14.94 4.65
N ILE A 145 -0.72 -14.39 3.43
CA ILE A 145 0.29 -14.58 2.40
C ILE A 145 1.62 -13.96 2.82
N ILE A 146 1.61 -12.74 3.37
CA ILE A 146 2.82 -12.09 3.89
C ILE A 146 3.48 -12.94 4.97
N LEU A 147 2.71 -13.48 5.91
CA LEU A 147 3.25 -14.30 7.00
C LEU A 147 3.75 -15.67 6.51
N CYS A 148 3.00 -16.33 5.62
CA CYS A 148 3.32 -17.69 5.17
C CYS A 148 4.39 -17.74 4.06
N LEU A 149 4.44 -16.75 3.17
CA LEU A 149 5.41 -16.71 2.07
C LEU A 149 6.56 -15.76 2.38
N ASP A 150 6.29 -14.46 2.58
CA ASP A 150 7.36 -13.47 2.70
C ASP A 150 8.16 -13.62 3.99
N ALA A 151 7.47 -13.57 5.13
CA ALA A 151 8.13 -13.63 6.43
C ALA A 151 8.78 -14.99 6.69
N SER A 152 8.15 -16.10 6.30
CA SER A 152 8.70 -17.44 6.50
C SER A 152 9.98 -17.69 5.67
N VAL A 153 9.97 -17.24 4.41
CA VAL A 153 11.14 -17.34 3.52
C VAL A 153 12.25 -16.41 3.97
N ALA A 154 11.92 -15.18 4.38
CA ALA A 154 12.88 -14.21 4.88
C ALA A 154 13.49 -14.64 6.22
N ALA A 155 12.73 -15.27 7.13
CA ALA A 155 13.21 -15.75 8.43
C ALA A 155 14.35 -16.76 8.32
N GLY A 156 14.42 -17.52 7.23
CA GLY A 156 15.54 -18.43 6.95
C GLY A 156 16.82 -17.75 6.44
N ARG A 157 16.77 -16.46 6.14
CA ARG A 157 17.85 -15.70 5.47
C ARG A 157 18.32 -14.50 6.26
N VAL A 158 17.40 -13.74 6.83
CA VAL A 158 17.68 -12.52 7.58
C VAL A 158 17.03 -12.54 8.95
N LYS A 159 17.62 -11.82 9.90
CA LYS A 159 17.02 -11.63 11.23
C LYS A 159 15.93 -10.58 11.15
N ILE A 160 14.69 -11.01 11.21
CA ILE A 160 13.53 -10.11 11.30
C ILE A 160 13.47 -9.59 12.75
N CYS A 161 13.96 -8.40 12.98
CA CYS A 161 13.98 -7.78 14.30
C CYS A 161 13.74 -6.27 14.21
N ILE A 162 13.10 -5.73 15.23
CA ILE A 162 12.97 -4.28 15.40
C ILE A 162 14.24 -3.78 16.09
N VAL A 163 14.95 -2.87 15.40
CA VAL A 163 16.20 -2.30 15.90
C VAL A 163 15.90 -1.11 16.81
N ARG A 164 16.57 -1.05 17.97
CA ARG A 164 16.43 0.06 18.93
C ARG A 164 17.43 1.20 18.71
N ASP A 165 18.32 1.09 17.75
CA ASP A 165 19.25 2.17 17.38
C ASP A 165 18.56 3.22 16.50
N TYR A 166 17.74 4.03 17.14
CA TYR A 166 16.97 5.07 16.45
C TYR A 166 17.83 6.13 15.77
N ARG A 167 19.11 6.29 16.18
CA ARG A 167 20.01 7.25 15.53
C ARG A 167 20.32 6.83 14.09
N ARG A 168 20.67 5.56 13.88
CA ARG A 168 20.93 5.02 12.54
C ARG A 168 19.66 4.95 11.69
N VAL A 169 18.52 4.57 12.30
CA VAL A 169 17.22 4.60 11.61
C VAL A 169 16.91 6.02 11.13
N PHE A 170 17.20 7.05 11.92
CA PHE A 170 16.99 8.44 11.53
C PHE A 170 17.95 8.93 10.44
N VAL A 171 19.19 8.42 10.40
CA VAL A 171 20.10 8.70 9.27
C VAL A 171 19.53 8.07 7.98
N LEU A 172 19.08 6.82 8.03
CA LEU A 172 18.43 6.16 6.90
C LEU A 172 17.19 6.92 6.43
N PHE A 173 16.34 7.36 7.36
CA PHE A 173 15.19 8.24 7.06
C PHE A 173 15.60 9.49 6.27
N LYS A 174 16.65 10.20 6.73
CA LYS A 174 17.15 11.42 6.06
C LYS A 174 17.65 11.16 4.63
N VAL A 175 18.28 10.02 4.42
CA VAL A 175 18.79 9.63 3.08
C VAL A 175 17.65 9.32 2.11
N CYS A 176 16.59 8.65 2.58
CA CYS A 176 15.42 8.35 1.74
C CYS A 176 14.51 9.57 1.52
N LEU A 177 14.56 10.59 2.40
CA LEU A 177 13.62 11.71 2.41
C LEU A 177 13.52 12.49 1.09
N PRO A 178 14.60 12.90 0.41
CA PRO A 178 14.49 13.68 -0.83
C PRO A 178 13.75 12.91 -1.93
N LEU A 179 14.05 11.62 -2.07
CA LEU A 179 13.40 10.76 -3.05
C LEU A 179 11.94 10.52 -2.69
N ALA A 180 11.65 10.28 -1.42
CA ALA A 180 10.29 10.12 -0.91
C ALA A 180 9.41 11.35 -1.15
N ILE A 181 9.94 12.56 -0.96
CA ILE A 181 9.23 13.81 -1.25
C ILE A 181 8.91 13.90 -2.75
N SER A 182 9.88 13.60 -3.62
CA SER A 182 9.68 13.62 -5.06
C SER A 182 8.57 12.67 -5.49
N THR A 183 8.61 11.42 -5.04
CA THR A 183 7.61 10.41 -5.35
C THR A 183 6.23 10.76 -4.78
N PHE A 184 6.17 11.29 -3.55
CA PHE A 184 4.94 11.75 -2.94
C PHE A 184 4.26 12.86 -3.75
N LEU A 185 5.02 13.88 -4.16
CA LEU A 185 4.51 14.99 -4.98
C LEU A 185 4.04 14.51 -6.35
N SER A 186 4.80 13.63 -7.01
CA SER A 186 4.42 13.05 -8.30
C SER A 186 3.12 12.27 -8.21
N ASN A 187 2.97 11.42 -7.20
CA ASN A 187 1.73 10.67 -6.96
C ASN A 187 0.56 11.57 -6.57
N TYR A 188 0.81 12.67 -5.83
CA TYR A 188 -0.22 13.66 -5.55
C TYR A 188 -0.75 14.31 -6.82
N ILE A 189 0.13 14.74 -7.74
CA ILE A 189 -0.26 15.33 -9.01
C ILE A 189 -1.14 14.37 -9.82
N ILE A 190 -0.76 13.10 -9.94
CA ILE A 190 -1.51 12.09 -10.68
C ILE A 190 -2.89 11.84 -10.08
N ASN A 191 -3.01 11.84 -8.76
CA ASN A 191 -4.27 11.54 -8.08
C ASN A 191 -5.13 12.79 -7.77
N SER A 192 -4.58 14.01 -7.87
CA SER A 192 -5.29 15.26 -7.54
C SER A 192 -6.57 15.45 -8.35
N SER A 193 -6.55 15.11 -9.63
CA SER A 193 -7.74 15.19 -10.50
C SER A 193 -8.86 14.29 -10.02
N LYS A 194 -8.55 13.06 -9.59
CA LYS A 194 -9.52 12.08 -9.07
C LYS A 194 -10.13 12.56 -7.75
N LEU A 195 -9.30 13.14 -6.87
CA LEU A 195 -9.77 13.70 -5.60
C LEU A 195 -10.68 14.92 -5.80
N SER A 196 -10.39 15.75 -6.82
CA SER A 196 -11.21 16.91 -7.17
C SER A 196 -12.58 16.49 -7.72
N VAL A 197 -12.61 15.49 -8.59
CA VAL A 197 -13.88 14.95 -9.14
C VAL A 197 -14.75 14.37 -8.04
N ASP A 198 -14.18 13.61 -7.09
CA ASP A 198 -14.93 13.06 -5.95
C ASP A 198 -15.60 14.17 -5.10
N ARG A 199 -14.83 15.23 -4.81
CA ARG A 199 -15.35 16.35 -3.99
C ARG A 199 -16.43 17.18 -4.67
N MET A 200 -16.32 17.39 -5.99
CA MET A 200 -17.20 18.30 -6.73
C MET A 200 -18.40 17.61 -7.35
N LEU A 201 -18.26 16.36 -7.79
CA LEU A 201 -19.25 15.64 -8.59
C LEU A 201 -19.75 14.35 -7.94
N GLY A 202 -19.12 13.91 -6.85
CA GLY A 202 -19.51 12.74 -6.07
C GLY A 202 -19.05 11.39 -6.65
N ASP A 203 -19.42 10.31 -5.92
CA ASP A 203 -18.91 8.95 -6.13
C ASP A 203 -19.18 8.37 -7.53
N ALA A 204 -20.34 8.64 -8.11
CA ALA A 204 -20.70 8.13 -9.44
C ALA A 204 -19.83 8.75 -10.54
N ALA A 205 -19.63 10.07 -10.52
CA ALA A 205 -18.77 10.76 -11.48
C ALA A 205 -17.31 10.31 -11.35
N GLN A 206 -16.85 10.06 -10.11
CA GLN A 206 -15.53 9.52 -9.83
C GLN A 206 -15.32 8.12 -10.45
N LEU A 207 -16.34 7.27 -10.43
CA LEU A 207 -16.26 5.95 -11.06
C LEU A 207 -16.07 6.06 -12.58
N TYR A 208 -16.88 6.90 -13.25
CA TYR A 208 -16.74 7.12 -14.70
C TYR A 208 -15.38 7.74 -15.06
N TYR A 209 -14.93 8.73 -14.29
CA TYR A 209 -13.62 9.35 -14.50
C TYR A 209 -12.50 8.31 -14.39
N THR A 210 -12.53 7.46 -13.38
CA THR A 210 -11.52 6.41 -13.19
C THR A 210 -11.55 5.40 -14.34
N ALA A 211 -12.73 4.99 -14.81
CA ALA A 211 -12.85 4.06 -15.94
C ALA A 211 -12.26 4.65 -17.24
N VAL A 212 -12.50 5.94 -17.52
CA VAL A 212 -11.90 6.63 -18.68
C VAL A 212 -10.39 6.81 -18.53
N PHE A 213 -9.88 6.94 -17.30
CA PHE A 213 -8.46 7.11 -17.02
C PHE A 213 -7.64 5.80 -17.04
N MET A 214 -8.31 4.63 -16.90
CA MET A 214 -7.65 3.32 -16.89
C MET A 214 -6.72 3.05 -18.09
N PRO A 215 -7.09 3.34 -19.35
CA PRO A 215 -6.19 3.12 -20.47
C PRO A 215 -4.87 3.88 -20.37
N ASN A 216 -4.89 5.09 -19.79
CA ASN A 216 -3.68 5.88 -19.57
C ASN A 216 -2.71 5.26 -18.55
N MET A 217 -3.24 4.50 -17.59
CA MET A 217 -2.41 3.78 -16.60
C MET A 217 -1.72 2.55 -17.18
N VAL A 218 -2.22 1.99 -18.30
CA VAL A 218 -1.62 0.82 -18.96
C VAL A 218 -0.48 1.23 -19.89
N ILE A 219 -0.48 2.49 -20.36
CA ILE A 219 0.48 3.01 -21.35
C ILE A 219 1.73 3.59 -20.64
N ASN A 220 1.63 4.02 -19.37
CA ASN A 220 2.74 4.55 -18.56
C ASN A 220 3.34 3.48 -17.66
#